data_34ad2c7fe615d74b177cded86410f58b
#
_entry.id   34ad2c7fe615d74b177cded86410f58b
#
_cell.length_a   1.000
_cell.length_b   1.000
_cell.length_c   1.000
_cell.angle_alpha   90.00
_cell.angle_beta   90.00
_cell.angle_gamma   90.00
#
_symmetry.space_group_name_H-M   'P 1'
#
loop_
_entity.id
_entity.type
_entity.pdbx_description
1 polymer ?
#
loop_
_entity_poly.entity_id
_entity_poly.type
_entity_poly.pdbx_seq_one_letter_code
_entity_poly.pdbx_strand_id
1 'polypeptide(L)'
;MFGDFPIWPLIEAAPIFLCAGLAIGLLAGLFGIGGGAITVPVYFETFRLLGTADDVATPLAVGSSLATIVPTAILSARDHARRGTVDTAILKIWAVPIIIGVVAGSVIARFADAAVFQSVFMVVSLAIAAKLLSGNPKLRFRETMPGPVGTSLYGAATGILSALMGVGGGAISTMILTLNGKPILEAVSTSAAVGVLIA
;
A
#
# COMPACT_ATOMS: atom_id res chain seq x y z
N MET A 1 13.49 -8.49 -30.31
CA MET A 1 12.10 -8.85 -30.04
C MET A 1 11.30 -7.70 -29.38
N PHE A 2 11.75 -6.44 -29.55
CA PHE A 2 11.09 -5.22 -29.06
C PHE A 2 10.90 -4.17 -30.20
N GLY A 3 10.86 -4.61 -31.47
CA GLY A 3 11.02 -3.74 -32.62
C GLY A 3 9.79 -3.01 -33.14
N ASP A 4 8.57 -3.41 -32.79
CA ASP A 4 7.36 -2.86 -33.44
C ASP A 4 6.20 -2.61 -32.42
N PHE A 5 6.53 -2.16 -31.21
CA PHE A 5 5.46 -1.68 -30.33
C PHE A 5 5.01 -0.30 -30.83
N PRO A 6 3.78 -0.13 -31.32
CA PRO A 6 3.32 1.15 -31.81
C PRO A 6 3.30 2.14 -30.65
N ILE A 7 4.20 3.13 -30.68
CA ILE A 7 4.31 4.17 -29.62
C ILE A 7 3.09 5.10 -29.66
N TRP A 8 2.42 5.19 -30.81
CA TRP A 8 1.31 6.11 -31.02
C TRP A 8 0.13 5.93 -30.04
N PRO A 9 -0.40 4.71 -29.79
CA PRO A 9 -1.45 4.51 -28.81
C PRO A 9 -1.03 4.91 -27.38
N LEU A 10 0.25 4.79 -27.03
CA LEU A 10 0.77 5.22 -25.73
C LEU A 10 0.75 6.75 -25.59
N ILE A 11 1.07 7.46 -26.68
CA ILE A 11 1.03 8.94 -26.70
C ILE A 11 -0.42 9.43 -26.60
N GLU A 12 -1.35 8.80 -27.28
CA GLU A 12 -2.79 9.13 -27.21
C GLU A 12 -3.38 8.82 -25.82
N ALA A 13 -2.94 7.75 -25.16
CA ALA A 13 -3.38 7.37 -23.82
C ALA A 13 -2.69 8.18 -22.69
N ALA A 14 -1.54 8.82 -22.97
CA ALA A 14 -0.76 9.54 -21.96
C ALA A 14 -1.57 10.60 -21.17
N PRO A 15 -2.42 11.45 -21.80
CA PRO A 15 -3.24 12.41 -21.05
C PRO A 15 -4.21 11.73 -20.09
N ILE A 16 -4.80 10.60 -20.48
CA ILE A 16 -5.73 9.82 -19.66
C ILE A 16 -5.00 9.27 -18.45
N PHE A 17 -3.83 8.65 -18.66
CA PHE A 17 -3.01 8.13 -17.56
C PHE A 17 -2.50 9.23 -16.63
N LEU A 18 -2.15 10.40 -17.14
CA LEU A 18 -1.75 11.55 -16.33
C LEU A 18 -2.93 12.07 -15.47
N CYS A 19 -4.11 12.22 -16.05
CA CYS A 19 -5.30 12.65 -15.31
C CYS A 19 -5.70 11.62 -14.24
N ALA A 20 -5.69 10.32 -14.59
CA ALA A 20 -5.95 9.24 -13.65
C ALA A 20 -4.92 9.21 -12.52
N GLY A 21 -3.63 9.30 -12.84
CA GLY A 21 -2.54 9.34 -11.86
C GLY A 21 -2.63 10.55 -10.93
N LEU A 22 -2.99 11.72 -11.45
CA LEU A 22 -3.22 12.93 -10.65
C LEU A 22 -4.40 12.74 -9.68
N ALA A 23 -5.52 12.22 -10.17
CA ALA A 23 -6.70 11.95 -9.34
C ALA A 23 -6.40 10.92 -8.25
N ILE A 24 -5.76 9.80 -8.61
CA ILE A 24 -5.32 8.76 -7.66
C ILE A 24 -4.36 9.34 -6.63
N GLY A 25 -3.36 10.10 -7.07
CA GLY A 25 -2.37 10.72 -6.18
C GLY A 25 -2.99 11.71 -5.20
N LEU A 26 -3.94 12.53 -5.67
CA LEU A 26 -4.67 13.47 -4.83
C LEU A 26 -5.51 12.74 -3.76
N LEU A 27 -6.31 11.76 -4.17
CA LEU A 27 -7.14 10.97 -3.26
C LEU A 27 -6.29 10.19 -2.26
N ALA A 28 -5.25 9.50 -2.74
CA ALA A 28 -4.33 8.75 -1.90
C ALA A 28 -3.61 9.64 -0.87
N GLY A 29 -3.23 10.86 -1.27
CA GLY A 29 -2.61 11.84 -0.40
C GLY A 29 -3.57 12.41 0.65
N LEU A 30 -4.79 12.76 0.26
CA LEU A 30 -5.81 13.29 1.18
C LEU A 30 -6.22 12.28 2.26
N PHE A 31 -6.41 11.03 1.87
CA PHE A 31 -6.84 9.98 2.80
C PHE A 31 -5.67 9.26 3.50
N GLY A 32 -4.42 9.49 3.09
CA GLY A 32 -3.26 8.79 3.65
C GLY A 32 -3.27 7.28 3.41
N ILE A 33 -4.03 6.82 2.39
CA ILE A 33 -4.26 5.40 2.12
C ILE A 33 -3.10 4.79 1.32
N GLY A 34 -2.31 5.65 0.64
CA GLY A 34 -1.32 5.19 -0.33
C GLY A 34 -1.97 4.79 -1.67
N GLY A 35 -1.26 4.99 -2.77
CA GLY A 35 -1.81 4.80 -4.13
C GLY A 35 -2.28 3.37 -4.42
N GLY A 36 -1.66 2.35 -3.82
CA GLY A 36 -1.90 0.94 -4.14
C GLY A 36 -3.35 0.47 -3.95
N ALA A 37 -4.07 1.03 -2.98
CA ALA A 37 -5.48 0.68 -2.76
C ALA A 37 -6.38 1.00 -3.96
N ILE A 38 -5.98 1.96 -4.79
CA ILE A 38 -6.72 2.35 -6.00
C ILE A 38 -6.06 1.74 -7.24
N THR A 39 -4.72 1.71 -7.30
CA THR A 39 -4.01 1.22 -8.48
C THR A 39 -4.18 -0.29 -8.71
N VAL A 40 -4.26 -1.11 -7.66
CA VAL A 40 -4.43 -2.56 -7.82
C VAL A 40 -5.75 -2.91 -8.52
N PRO A 41 -6.92 -2.42 -8.10
CA PRO A 41 -8.16 -2.65 -8.84
C PRO A 41 -8.12 -2.12 -10.27
N VAL A 42 -7.53 -0.95 -10.50
CA VAL A 42 -7.41 -0.37 -11.85
C VAL A 42 -6.55 -1.25 -12.74
N TYR A 43 -5.39 -1.72 -12.27
CA TYR A 43 -4.55 -2.64 -13.04
C TYR A 43 -5.23 -3.97 -13.28
N PHE A 44 -5.90 -4.53 -12.27
CA PHE A 44 -6.62 -5.79 -12.40
C PHE A 44 -7.67 -5.72 -13.52
N GLU A 45 -8.54 -4.70 -13.49
CA GLU A 45 -9.54 -4.52 -14.55
C GLU A 45 -8.91 -4.22 -15.91
N THR A 46 -7.82 -3.47 -15.95
CA THR A 46 -7.09 -3.20 -17.19
C THR A 46 -6.57 -4.51 -17.81
N PHE A 47 -5.94 -5.38 -17.02
CA PHE A 47 -5.44 -6.66 -17.51
C PHE A 47 -6.56 -7.60 -17.95
N ARG A 48 -7.70 -7.61 -17.23
CA ARG A 48 -8.88 -8.39 -17.65
C ARG A 48 -9.43 -7.90 -18.98
N LEU A 49 -9.56 -6.59 -19.17
CA LEU A 49 -10.00 -6.00 -20.45
C LEU A 49 -9.05 -6.32 -21.61
N LEU A 50 -7.78 -6.53 -21.33
CA LEU A 50 -6.77 -6.99 -22.29
C LEU A 50 -6.81 -8.51 -22.53
N GLY A 51 -7.76 -9.24 -21.92
CA GLY A 51 -7.94 -10.68 -22.12
C GLY A 51 -7.08 -11.57 -21.23
N THR A 52 -6.44 -11.02 -20.19
CA THR A 52 -5.65 -11.79 -19.24
C THR A 52 -6.57 -12.55 -18.27
N ALA A 53 -6.33 -13.84 -18.06
CA ALA A 53 -7.09 -14.65 -17.12
C ALA A 53 -6.89 -14.16 -15.67
N ASP A 54 -7.90 -14.29 -14.82
CA ASP A 54 -7.93 -13.70 -13.46
C ASP A 54 -6.80 -14.22 -12.55
N ASP A 55 -6.37 -15.46 -12.73
CA ASP A 55 -5.26 -16.09 -12.01
C ASP A 55 -3.91 -15.46 -12.33
N VAL A 56 -3.75 -14.88 -13.52
CA VAL A 56 -2.57 -14.14 -13.95
C VAL A 56 -2.74 -12.64 -13.72
N ALA A 57 -3.92 -12.09 -14.00
CA ALA A 57 -4.20 -10.66 -13.87
C ALA A 57 -4.04 -10.16 -12.43
N THR A 58 -4.43 -10.97 -11.44
CA THR A 58 -4.36 -10.59 -10.02
C THR A 58 -2.92 -10.40 -9.54
N PRO A 59 -2.01 -11.40 -9.62
CA PRO A 59 -0.63 -11.20 -9.18
C PRO A 59 0.11 -10.16 -10.03
N LEU A 60 -0.22 -10.03 -11.31
CA LEU A 60 0.35 -9.01 -12.19
C LEU A 60 -0.05 -7.59 -11.76
N ALA A 61 -1.32 -7.39 -11.37
CA ALA A 61 -1.81 -6.11 -10.84
C ALA A 61 -1.11 -5.74 -9.53
N VAL A 62 -0.96 -6.70 -8.62
CA VAL A 62 -0.24 -6.53 -7.34
C VAL A 62 1.21 -6.13 -7.59
N GLY A 63 1.93 -6.87 -8.43
CA GLY A 63 3.34 -6.60 -8.75
C GLY A 63 3.53 -5.24 -9.45
N SER A 64 2.67 -4.92 -10.42
CA SER A 64 2.71 -3.64 -11.13
C SER A 64 2.42 -2.45 -10.20
N SER A 65 1.48 -2.62 -9.26
CA SER A 65 1.20 -1.62 -8.23
C SER A 65 2.42 -1.37 -7.34
N LEU A 66 3.06 -2.43 -6.83
CA LEU A 66 4.26 -2.29 -6.01
C LEU A 66 5.39 -1.58 -6.78
N ALA A 67 5.60 -1.93 -8.05
CA ALA A 67 6.61 -1.28 -8.89
C ALA A 67 6.36 0.23 -9.05
N THR A 68 5.10 0.66 -9.21
CA THR A 68 4.75 2.09 -9.30
C THR A 68 4.81 2.82 -7.96
N ILE A 69 4.68 2.09 -6.85
CA ILE A 69 4.79 2.65 -5.50
C ILE A 69 6.24 3.01 -5.15
N VAL A 70 7.26 2.30 -5.66
CA VAL A 70 8.67 2.56 -5.36
C VAL A 70 9.05 4.04 -5.49
N PRO A 71 8.93 4.68 -6.67
CA PRO A 71 9.32 6.08 -6.82
C PRO A 71 8.46 7.02 -5.99
N THR A 72 7.16 6.77 -5.88
CA THR A 72 6.24 7.61 -5.11
C THR A 72 6.50 7.52 -3.61
N ALA A 73 6.77 6.34 -3.07
CA ALA A 73 7.12 6.14 -1.68
C ALA A 73 8.44 6.84 -1.32
N ILE A 74 9.46 6.75 -2.18
CA ILE A 74 10.75 7.43 -1.97
C ILE A 74 10.57 8.94 -1.90
N LEU A 75 9.81 9.53 -2.83
CA LEU A 75 9.57 10.97 -2.86
C LEU A 75 8.77 11.42 -1.64
N SER A 76 7.69 10.70 -1.31
CA SER A 76 6.84 10.98 -0.15
C SER A 76 7.62 10.85 1.16
N ALA A 77 8.36 9.77 1.35
CA ALA A 77 9.18 9.55 2.54
C ALA A 77 10.23 10.67 2.73
N ARG A 78 10.88 11.11 1.65
CA ARG A 78 11.84 12.22 1.69
C ARG A 78 11.19 13.53 2.14
N ASP A 79 10.00 13.84 1.61
CA ASP A 79 9.30 15.09 1.96
C ASP A 79 8.84 15.08 3.42
N HIS A 80 8.25 13.98 3.89
CA HIS A 80 7.86 13.81 5.28
C HIS A 80 9.05 13.81 6.25
N ALA A 81 10.18 13.19 5.86
CA ALA A 81 11.40 13.20 6.65
C ALA A 81 11.98 14.62 6.80
N ARG A 82 11.95 15.42 5.72
CA ARG A 82 12.38 16.83 5.76
C ARG A 82 11.52 17.70 6.68
N ARG A 83 10.23 17.37 6.80
CA ARG A 83 9.29 18.06 7.70
C ARG A 83 9.41 17.59 9.15
N GLY A 84 10.20 16.54 9.45
CA GLY A 84 10.37 16.01 10.79
C GLY A 84 9.13 15.33 11.38
N THR A 85 8.18 14.91 10.53
CA THR A 85 6.89 14.32 10.94
C THR A 85 6.92 12.80 11.05
N VAL A 86 8.01 12.16 10.65
CA VAL A 86 8.18 10.69 10.68
C VAL A 86 8.56 10.23 12.09
N ASP A 87 7.83 9.27 12.65
CA ASP A 87 8.22 8.57 13.87
C ASP A 87 9.35 7.57 13.60
N THR A 88 10.57 8.05 13.79
CA THR A 88 11.78 7.25 13.56
C THR A 88 11.94 6.10 14.57
N ALA A 89 11.34 6.18 15.76
CA ALA A 89 11.38 5.13 16.76
C ALA A 89 10.57 3.91 16.28
N ILE A 90 9.36 4.14 15.83
CA ILE A 90 8.50 3.08 15.23
C ILE A 90 9.15 2.53 13.98
N LEU A 91 9.65 3.39 13.08
CA LEU A 91 10.29 2.94 11.84
C LEU A 91 11.47 2.00 12.09
N LYS A 92 12.31 2.29 13.09
CA LYS A 92 13.43 1.41 13.48
C LYS A 92 12.97 0.06 14.01
N ILE A 93 11.90 0.03 14.82
CA ILE A 93 11.34 -1.23 15.35
C ILE A 93 10.69 -2.04 14.22
N TRP A 94 10.06 -1.38 13.26
CA TRP A 94 9.34 -2.02 12.17
C TRP A 94 10.20 -2.46 11.01
N ALA A 95 11.38 -1.85 10.80
CA ALA A 95 12.21 -2.08 9.60
C ALA A 95 12.48 -3.58 9.34
N VAL A 96 13.01 -4.29 10.32
CA VAL A 96 13.32 -5.73 10.17
C VAL A 96 12.05 -6.58 10.10
N PRO A 97 11.06 -6.45 11.01
CA PRO A 97 9.82 -7.21 10.94
C PRO A 97 9.04 -7.02 9.63
N ILE A 98 9.00 -5.80 9.08
CA ILE A 98 8.35 -5.54 7.80
C ILE A 98 9.03 -6.33 6.68
N ILE A 99 10.35 -6.27 6.57
CA ILE A 99 11.10 -7.00 5.53
C ILE A 99 10.84 -8.50 5.64
N ILE A 100 10.89 -9.05 6.86
CA ILE A 100 10.55 -10.46 7.09
C ILE A 100 9.11 -10.74 6.66
N GLY A 101 8.19 -9.85 7.00
CA GLY A 101 6.78 -9.95 6.60
C GLY A 101 6.58 -9.90 5.09
N VAL A 102 7.26 -8.99 4.38
CA VAL A 102 7.22 -8.90 2.92
C VAL A 102 7.74 -10.18 2.27
N VAL A 103 8.89 -10.70 2.73
CA VAL A 103 9.45 -11.97 2.23
C VAL A 103 8.46 -13.11 2.47
N ALA A 104 7.92 -13.24 3.69
CA ALA A 104 6.93 -14.26 4.01
C ALA A 104 5.66 -14.10 3.17
N GLY A 105 5.13 -12.89 3.02
CA GLY A 105 3.98 -12.58 2.17
C GLY A 105 4.23 -12.92 0.70
N SER A 106 5.41 -12.62 0.18
CA SER A 106 5.80 -12.96 -1.20
C SER A 106 5.91 -14.48 -1.41
N VAL A 107 6.40 -15.22 -0.41
CA VAL A 107 6.41 -16.69 -0.45
C VAL A 107 4.98 -17.23 -0.44
N ILE A 108 4.12 -16.71 0.42
CA ILE A 108 2.69 -17.09 0.45
C ILE A 108 2.03 -16.77 -0.90
N ALA A 109 2.30 -15.58 -1.46
CA ALA A 109 1.76 -15.14 -2.74
C ALA A 109 2.09 -16.11 -3.90
N ARG A 110 3.26 -16.77 -3.85
CA ARG A 110 3.65 -17.76 -4.87
C ARG A 110 2.72 -18.98 -4.93
N PHE A 111 2.11 -19.33 -3.81
CA PHE A 111 1.24 -20.51 -3.68
C PHE A 111 -0.23 -20.14 -3.54
N ALA A 112 -0.56 -18.84 -3.54
CA ALA A 112 -1.89 -18.35 -3.33
C ALA A 112 -2.64 -18.24 -4.66
N ASP A 113 -3.90 -18.68 -4.66
CA ASP A 113 -4.84 -18.49 -5.76
C ASP A 113 -5.34 -17.04 -5.80
N ALA A 114 -5.88 -16.61 -6.95
CA ALA A 114 -6.49 -15.29 -7.11
C ALA A 114 -7.53 -14.96 -6.02
N ALA A 115 -8.28 -15.98 -5.57
CA ALA A 115 -9.26 -15.84 -4.51
C ALA A 115 -8.66 -15.40 -3.16
N VAL A 116 -7.44 -15.83 -2.84
CA VAL A 116 -6.73 -15.43 -1.61
C VAL A 116 -6.37 -13.94 -1.67
N PHE A 117 -5.80 -13.47 -2.78
CA PHE A 117 -5.48 -12.06 -2.97
C PHE A 117 -6.73 -11.17 -2.86
N GLN A 118 -7.80 -11.55 -3.57
CA GLN A 118 -9.06 -10.81 -3.57
C GLN A 118 -9.71 -10.80 -2.19
N SER A 119 -9.72 -11.92 -1.48
CA SER A 119 -10.27 -12.02 -0.13
C SER A 119 -9.50 -11.16 0.87
N VAL A 120 -8.18 -11.21 0.86
CA VAL A 120 -7.33 -10.36 1.72
C VAL A 120 -7.56 -8.90 1.40
N PHE A 121 -7.54 -8.53 0.12
CA PHE A 121 -7.80 -7.17 -0.33
C PHE A 121 -9.18 -6.66 0.14
N MET A 122 -10.22 -7.46 -0.06
CA MET A 122 -11.60 -7.11 0.32
C MET A 122 -11.73 -6.92 1.83
N VAL A 123 -11.25 -7.86 2.64
CA VAL A 123 -11.36 -7.80 4.11
C VAL A 123 -10.62 -6.60 4.68
N VAL A 124 -9.36 -6.38 4.25
CA VAL A 124 -8.55 -5.27 4.74
C VAL A 124 -9.11 -3.93 4.26
N SER A 125 -9.52 -3.82 2.99
CA SER A 125 -10.13 -2.59 2.45
C SER A 125 -11.45 -2.25 3.16
N LEU A 126 -12.27 -3.26 3.47
CA LEU A 126 -13.50 -3.07 4.23
C LEU A 126 -13.21 -2.58 5.66
N ALA A 127 -12.20 -3.15 6.32
CA ALA A 127 -11.79 -2.71 7.66
C ALA A 127 -11.29 -1.25 7.66
N ILE A 128 -10.48 -0.87 6.65
CA ILE A 128 -10.02 0.51 6.46
C ILE A 128 -11.19 1.45 6.20
N ALA A 129 -12.10 1.07 5.29
CA ALA A 129 -13.29 1.85 4.95
C ALA A 129 -14.21 2.05 6.18
N ALA A 130 -14.47 0.98 6.94
CA ALA A 130 -15.26 1.05 8.17
C ALA A 130 -14.63 2.00 9.20
N LYS A 131 -13.29 1.97 9.35
CA LYS A 131 -12.57 2.90 10.22
C LYS A 131 -12.69 4.35 9.74
N LEU A 132 -12.53 4.60 8.46
CA LEU A 132 -12.64 5.95 7.87
C LEU A 132 -14.06 6.51 7.99
N LEU A 133 -15.07 5.70 7.64
CA LEU A 133 -16.48 6.10 7.69
C LEU A 133 -16.99 6.29 9.13
N SER A 134 -16.43 5.56 10.10
CA SER A 134 -16.84 5.73 11.51
C SER A 134 -16.61 7.16 12.00
N GLY A 135 -15.67 7.90 11.40
CA GLY A 135 -15.35 9.30 11.76
C GLY A 135 -15.01 9.49 13.25
N ASN A 136 -14.97 8.40 14.00
CA ASN A 136 -14.87 8.44 15.45
C ASN A 136 -13.40 8.45 15.90
N PRO A 137 -12.88 9.59 16.38
CA PRO A 137 -11.51 9.67 16.88
C PRO A 137 -11.29 8.82 18.14
N LYS A 138 -12.37 8.39 18.80
CA LYS A 138 -12.31 7.50 19.98
C LYS A 138 -12.21 6.02 19.60
N LEU A 139 -12.33 5.65 18.32
CA LEU A 139 -12.11 4.27 17.86
C LEU A 139 -10.61 3.99 17.87
N ARG A 140 -10.08 3.75 19.07
CA ARG A 140 -8.69 3.37 19.33
C ARG A 140 -8.72 2.05 20.08
N PHE A 141 -7.87 1.11 19.68
CA PHE A 141 -7.68 -0.13 20.43
C PHE A 141 -6.85 0.12 21.70
N ARG A 142 -5.92 1.09 21.60
CA ARG A 142 -5.03 1.49 22.69
C ARG A 142 -4.69 2.97 22.58
N GLU A 143 -4.33 3.57 23.68
CA GLU A 143 -3.85 4.97 23.73
C GLU A 143 -2.37 5.09 23.34
N THR A 144 -1.63 3.98 23.42
CA THR A 144 -0.19 3.92 23.10
C THR A 144 0.13 2.64 22.33
N MET A 145 1.22 2.68 21.56
CA MET A 145 1.74 1.48 20.89
C MET A 145 2.06 0.40 21.93
N PRO A 146 1.80 -0.89 21.62
CA PRO A 146 2.22 -1.99 22.47
C PRO A 146 3.74 -2.02 22.62
N GLY A 147 4.25 -2.76 23.60
CA GLY A 147 5.69 -2.93 23.81
C GLY A 147 6.40 -3.43 22.54
N PRO A 148 7.75 -3.45 22.52
CA PRO A 148 8.54 -3.70 21.31
C PRO A 148 8.12 -4.95 20.52
N VAL A 149 7.78 -6.04 21.21
CA VAL A 149 7.33 -7.31 20.60
C VAL A 149 6.00 -7.12 19.86
N GLY A 150 5.00 -6.49 20.50
CA GLY A 150 3.70 -6.25 19.88
C GLY A 150 3.81 -5.29 18.69
N THR A 151 4.65 -4.27 18.81
CA THR A 151 4.95 -3.33 17.72
C THR A 151 5.63 -4.06 16.55
N SER A 152 6.55 -4.98 16.81
CA SER A 152 7.20 -5.80 15.78
C SER A 152 6.20 -6.72 15.06
N LEU A 153 5.25 -7.32 15.79
CA LEU A 153 4.19 -8.15 15.19
C LEU A 153 3.31 -7.33 14.23
N TYR A 154 2.98 -6.09 14.58
CA TYR A 154 2.27 -5.19 13.67
C TYR A 154 3.08 -4.90 12.41
N GLY A 155 4.40 -4.70 12.53
CA GLY A 155 5.28 -4.53 11.38
C GLY A 155 5.28 -5.76 10.47
N ALA A 156 5.44 -6.95 11.02
CA ALA A 156 5.42 -8.20 10.24
C ALA A 156 4.07 -8.43 9.55
N ALA A 157 2.96 -8.23 10.26
CA ALA A 157 1.61 -8.32 9.69
C ALA A 157 1.41 -7.30 8.55
N THR A 158 1.89 -6.05 8.73
CA THR A 158 1.86 -5.03 7.69
C THR A 158 2.63 -5.48 6.46
N GLY A 159 3.83 -6.04 6.62
CA GLY A 159 4.62 -6.55 5.50
C GLY A 159 3.92 -7.66 4.73
N ILE A 160 3.38 -8.68 5.43
CA ILE A 160 2.64 -9.79 4.81
C ILE A 160 1.43 -9.28 4.02
N LEU A 161 0.57 -8.50 4.68
CA LEU A 161 -0.65 -7.99 4.05
C LEU A 161 -0.35 -7.07 2.87
N SER A 162 0.69 -6.23 2.98
CA SER A 162 1.09 -5.33 1.90
C SER A 162 1.61 -6.08 0.68
N ALA A 163 2.39 -7.14 0.88
CA ALA A 163 2.88 -7.98 -0.22
C ALA A 163 1.73 -8.69 -0.94
N LEU A 164 0.72 -9.18 -0.19
CA LEU A 164 -0.45 -9.82 -0.78
C LEU A 164 -1.40 -8.83 -1.46
N MET A 165 -1.53 -7.62 -0.93
CA MET A 165 -2.47 -6.63 -1.47
C MET A 165 -1.87 -5.74 -2.56
N GLY A 166 -0.56 -5.62 -2.66
CA GLY A 166 0.08 -4.67 -3.58
C GLY A 166 -0.08 -3.19 -3.17
N VAL A 167 -0.30 -2.91 -1.88
CA VAL A 167 -0.71 -1.56 -1.40
C VAL A 167 0.46 -0.74 -0.85
N GLY A 168 1.68 -1.29 -0.77
CA GLY A 168 2.87 -0.59 -0.26
C GLY A 168 2.78 -0.17 1.22
N GLY A 169 1.88 -0.77 1.99
CA GLY A 169 1.75 -0.60 3.44
C GLY A 169 1.17 0.72 3.93
N GLY A 170 0.97 1.71 3.08
CA GLY A 170 0.50 3.04 3.48
C GLY A 170 -0.80 2.99 4.30
N ALA A 171 -1.85 2.41 3.73
CA ALA A 171 -3.16 2.32 4.37
C ALA A 171 -3.15 1.47 5.65
N ILE A 172 -2.50 0.31 5.62
CA ILE A 172 -2.44 -0.63 6.74
C ILE A 172 -1.66 -0.01 7.89
N SER A 173 -0.47 0.54 7.62
CA SER A 173 0.35 1.21 8.63
C SER A 173 -0.37 2.41 9.25
N THR A 174 -0.99 3.26 8.43
CA THR A 174 -1.76 4.42 8.91
C THR A 174 -2.90 3.98 9.80
N MET A 175 -3.64 2.92 9.41
CA MET A 175 -4.71 2.37 10.22
C MET A 175 -4.18 1.83 11.56
N ILE A 176 -3.14 1.01 11.56
CA ILE A 176 -2.56 0.45 12.78
C ILE A 176 -2.07 1.55 13.72
N LEU A 177 -1.33 2.53 13.19
CA LEU A 177 -0.78 3.63 13.98
C LEU A 177 -1.89 4.49 14.61
N THR A 178 -2.92 4.84 13.83
CA THR A 178 -4.05 5.65 14.33
C THR A 178 -4.91 4.89 15.34
N LEU A 179 -5.10 3.58 15.18
CA LEU A 179 -5.80 2.74 16.15
C LEU A 179 -5.03 2.59 17.46
N ASN A 180 -3.71 2.78 17.44
CA ASN A 180 -2.85 2.79 18.63
C ASN A 180 -2.48 4.21 19.11
N GLY A 181 -3.33 5.19 18.84
CA GLY A 181 -3.26 6.52 19.44
C GLY A 181 -2.33 7.52 18.76
N LYS A 182 -1.67 7.15 17.65
CA LYS A 182 -0.81 8.11 16.93
C LYS A 182 -1.64 9.15 16.19
N PRO A 183 -1.21 10.43 16.19
CA PRO A 183 -1.83 11.48 15.39
C PRO A 183 -1.80 11.11 13.90
N ILE A 184 -2.86 11.48 13.16
CA ILE A 184 -3.01 11.12 11.74
C ILE A 184 -1.82 11.58 10.89
N LEU A 185 -1.30 12.78 11.12
CA LEU A 185 -0.15 13.33 10.40
C LEU A 185 1.11 12.47 10.61
N GLU A 186 1.40 12.09 11.87
CA GLU A 186 2.54 11.24 12.21
C GLU A 186 2.36 9.84 11.63
N ALA A 187 1.13 9.29 11.68
CA ALA A 187 0.80 7.99 11.12
C ALA A 187 0.99 7.96 9.59
N VAL A 188 0.49 8.96 8.85
CA VAL A 188 0.65 9.09 7.40
C VAL A 188 2.12 9.29 7.03
N SER A 189 2.84 10.14 7.75
CA SER A 189 4.26 10.40 7.49
C SER A 189 5.12 9.17 7.72
N THR A 190 4.87 8.43 8.81
CA THR A 190 5.60 7.20 9.12
C THR A 190 5.23 6.09 8.12
N SER A 191 3.96 6.00 7.71
CA SER A 191 3.53 5.03 6.71
C SER A 191 4.16 5.27 5.33
N ALA A 192 4.41 6.52 4.95
CA ALA A 192 5.14 6.85 3.72
C ALA A 192 6.58 6.29 3.75
N ALA A 193 7.25 6.41 4.90
CA ALA A 193 8.59 5.82 5.08
C ALA A 193 8.56 4.28 5.08
N VAL A 194 7.51 3.68 5.67
CA VAL A 194 7.25 2.23 5.62
C VAL A 194 7.06 1.76 4.18
N GLY A 195 6.39 2.54 3.34
CA GLY A 195 6.20 2.23 1.92
C GLY A 195 7.51 1.97 1.16
N VAL A 196 8.60 2.66 1.53
CA VAL A 196 9.93 2.44 0.94
C VAL A 196 10.54 1.09 1.34
N LEU A 197 10.18 0.56 2.52
CA LEU A 197 10.68 -0.76 2.99
C LEU A 197 9.91 -1.92 2.35
N ILE A 198 8.70 -1.68 1.85
CA ILE A 198 7.81 -2.69 1.31
C ILE A 198 7.95 -2.81 -0.21
N ALA A 199 8.09 -1.71 -0.89
CA ALA A 199 8.19 -1.64 -2.35
C ALA A 199 9.62 -1.84 -2.83
#